data_e87e6ea1ffe8d32311d1cc28d986d4bb
#
_entry.id   e87e6ea1ffe8d32311d1cc28d986d4bb
#
_cell.length_a   1.000
_cell.length_b   1.000
_cell.length_c   1.000
_cell.angle_alpha   90.00
_cell.angle_beta   90.00
_cell.angle_gamma   90.00
#
_symmetry.space_group_name_H-M   'P 1'
#
loop_
_entity.id
_entity.type
_entity.pdbx_description
1 polymer ?
#
loop_
_entity_poly.entity_id
_entity_poly.type
_entity_poly.pdbx_seq_one_letter_code
_entity_poly.pdbx_strand_id
1 'polypeptide(L)'
;MPLFSFISEFILNPWFIISLIFWVIVFALVLLLRNKKGAYTLFFPLLALFKTKKLNNIIVRIAKKNPKFWRVFWNIGIFVSFGFTIYGFFFFFSNIINLIYAPSIENAIVPLIPGVTVDLPVFLYLLLPLLLILTTHEFAHGISAAIDGVEIKSTGVLGIGIFFLVGFGAFVEVDERALKSTKYHRNTRLRIAAAGTYVNSILAAIALLFLLLFPVMISPLFGQVSQIYRVLSPEQGGFNSGILVTGDAIVAIKKQGQPDSQYIYLDEYKKIDLGTILDNKTDLKSTVGDNLTLKIYNPNSDSHSEKNITLGPRYNLGIDYEYVSNDEIKITYNYTSSQSTNIIINQINGTKINQTAGDTLEIYLTNFNLKALNLSNSLGNYYIVKPTVVGVYVGVQTILYWMYKNDFAKFLTPNWPDFWLKELSWLFIIGFSLTLFNMMPLPIFDGDRIIKELLNSLFGKNYSQSKTRREKFLYDLGDLECKLSEYPVEEVKEVKIIDKAQDMEIILGRDNYELIDRIGDNFNDTVKINLKPGTSISKNAIFEVEYDFLGDEKERTKKIILNSIRIIALALIIGNFVLSFIKFGFSLFWIQ
;
A
#
# COMPACT_ATOMS: atom_id res chain seq x y z
N MET A 1 -33.81 18.69 -14.76
CA MET A 1 -32.39 19.09 -14.76
C MET A 1 -31.48 18.32 -13.79
N PRO A 2 -31.84 17.97 -12.55
CA PRO A 2 -30.89 17.29 -11.63
C PRO A 2 -30.46 15.89 -12.02
N LEU A 3 -31.32 15.12 -12.70
CA LEU A 3 -31.00 13.74 -13.12
C LEU A 3 -29.95 13.69 -14.25
N PHE A 4 -30.03 14.62 -15.20
CA PHE A 4 -29.14 14.66 -16.36
C PHE A 4 -27.72 15.13 -15.95
N SER A 5 -27.61 16.09 -15.04
CA SER A 5 -26.31 16.50 -14.49
C SER A 5 -25.67 15.39 -13.66
N PHE A 6 -26.43 14.70 -12.83
CA PHE A 6 -25.95 13.54 -12.07
C PHE A 6 -25.43 12.42 -12.98
N ILE A 7 -26.16 12.08 -14.04
CA ILE A 7 -25.74 11.05 -15.02
C ILE A 7 -24.47 11.49 -15.75
N SER A 8 -24.37 12.76 -16.15
CA SER A 8 -23.17 13.26 -16.83
C SER A 8 -21.94 13.27 -15.90
N GLU A 9 -22.06 13.69 -14.66
CA GLU A 9 -20.99 13.66 -13.67
C GLU A 9 -20.54 12.21 -13.37
N PHE A 10 -21.48 11.27 -13.28
CA PHE A 10 -21.19 9.86 -13.07
C PHE A 10 -20.43 9.25 -14.26
N ILE A 11 -20.88 9.48 -15.50
CA ILE A 11 -20.25 8.92 -16.71
C ILE A 11 -18.88 9.55 -16.98
N LEU A 12 -18.72 10.83 -16.69
CA LEU A 12 -17.46 11.56 -16.87
C LEU A 12 -16.47 11.37 -15.73
N ASN A 13 -16.86 10.67 -14.66
CA ASN A 13 -15.95 10.39 -13.55
C ASN A 13 -14.76 9.55 -14.06
N PRO A 14 -13.50 9.99 -13.84
CA PRO A 14 -12.32 9.27 -14.33
C PRO A 14 -12.25 7.82 -13.86
N TRP A 15 -12.66 7.53 -12.64
CA TRP A 15 -12.67 6.18 -12.08
C TRP A 15 -13.68 5.26 -12.76
N PHE A 16 -14.85 5.80 -13.13
CA PHE A 16 -15.83 5.06 -13.94
C PHE A 16 -15.28 4.74 -15.32
N ILE A 17 -14.61 5.70 -15.97
CA ILE A 17 -13.98 5.50 -17.28
C ILE A 17 -12.89 4.42 -17.21
N ILE A 18 -12.03 4.47 -16.18
CA ILE A 18 -10.99 3.44 -15.95
C ILE A 18 -11.62 2.06 -15.75
N SER A 19 -12.69 1.96 -14.95
CA SER A 19 -13.41 0.70 -14.75
C SER A 19 -14.03 0.18 -16.05
N LEU A 20 -14.58 1.06 -16.87
CA LEU A 20 -15.12 0.70 -18.17
C LEU A 20 -14.04 0.18 -19.12
N ILE A 21 -12.91 0.89 -19.21
CA ILE A 21 -11.75 0.47 -20.02
C ILE A 21 -11.23 -0.89 -19.54
N PHE A 22 -11.11 -1.09 -18.23
CA PHE A 22 -10.71 -2.36 -17.63
C PHE A 22 -11.62 -3.51 -18.12
N TRP A 23 -12.95 -3.36 -18.05
CA TRP A 23 -13.87 -4.40 -18.48
C TRP A 23 -13.86 -4.62 -19.99
N VAL A 24 -13.68 -3.57 -20.80
CA VAL A 24 -13.48 -3.70 -22.25
C VAL A 24 -12.25 -4.55 -22.55
N ILE A 25 -11.13 -4.31 -21.87
CA ILE A 25 -9.92 -5.12 -22.01
C ILE A 25 -10.17 -6.57 -21.56
N VAL A 26 -10.84 -6.78 -20.43
CA VAL A 26 -11.20 -8.13 -19.94
C VAL A 26 -12.04 -8.88 -20.95
N PHE A 27 -13.09 -8.27 -21.51
CA PHE A 27 -13.92 -8.90 -22.52
C PHE A 27 -13.16 -9.19 -23.82
N ALA A 28 -12.29 -8.28 -24.26
CA ALA A 28 -11.42 -8.53 -25.41
C ALA A 28 -10.50 -9.74 -25.17
N LEU A 29 -9.89 -9.87 -23.98
CA LEU A 29 -9.09 -11.04 -23.62
C LEU A 29 -9.92 -12.32 -23.55
N VAL A 30 -11.14 -12.28 -23.02
CA VAL A 30 -12.05 -13.43 -23.00
C VAL A 30 -12.39 -13.86 -24.43
N LEU A 31 -12.67 -12.94 -25.36
CA LEU A 31 -12.93 -13.24 -26.77
C LEU A 31 -11.71 -13.89 -27.45
N LEU A 32 -10.51 -13.41 -27.18
CA LEU A 32 -9.26 -13.97 -27.70
C LEU A 32 -8.99 -15.39 -27.16
N LEU A 33 -9.39 -15.66 -25.91
CA LEU A 33 -9.15 -16.93 -25.23
C LEU A 33 -10.35 -17.90 -25.28
N ARG A 34 -11.46 -17.53 -25.94
CA ARG A 34 -12.72 -18.31 -25.97
C ARG A 34 -12.55 -19.79 -26.35
N ASN A 35 -11.57 -20.09 -27.21
CA ASN A 35 -11.29 -21.44 -27.68
C ASN A 35 -10.39 -22.25 -26.73
N LYS A 36 -9.86 -21.66 -25.65
CA LYS A 36 -8.96 -22.32 -24.69
C LYS A 36 -9.73 -22.65 -23.41
N LYS A 37 -10.20 -23.91 -23.29
CA LYS A 37 -10.90 -24.38 -22.09
C LYS A 37 -10.04 -24.16 -20.84
N GLY A 38 -10.64 -23.57 -19.77
CA GLY A 38 -9.99 -23.35 -18.49
C GLY A 38 -8.95 -22.22 -18.46
N ALA A 39 -8.76 -21.46 -19.55
CA ALA A 39 -7.83 -20.33 -19.60
C ALA A 39 -8.31 -19.09 -18.85
N TYR A 40 -9.59 -19.00 -18.59
CA TYR A 40 -10.18 -17.89 -17.84
C TYR A 40 -11.38 -18.33 -17.02
N THR A 41 -11.67 -17.56 -15.97
CA THR A 41 -12.90 -17.63 -15.17
C THR A 41 -13.39 -16.20 -14.97
N LEU A 42 -14.65 -15.94 -15.32
CA LEU A 42 -15.24 -14.61 -15.27
C LEU A 42 -16.43 -14.59 -14.34
N PHE A 43 -16.40 -13.69 -13.35
CA PHE A 43 -17.51 -13.36 -12.44
C PHE A 43 -17.85 -11.87 -12.61
N PHE A 44 -18.45 -11.54 -13.74
CA PHE A 44 -18.85 -10.16 -14.03
C PHE A 44 -19.92 -9.66 -13.05
N PRO A 45 -19.85 -8.41 -12.52
CA PRO A 45 -18.86 -7.37 -12.75
C PRO A 45 -17.75 -7.32 -11.66
N LEU A 46 -17.41 -8.42 -11.02
CA LEU A 46 -16.55 -8.45 -9.83
C LEU A 46 -15.12 -8.88 -10.13
N LEU A 47 -14.96 -9.97 -10.89
CA LEU A 47 -13.69 -10.68 -10.95
C LEU A 47 -13.44 -11.32 -12.32
N ALA A 48 -12.21 -11.21 -12.78
CA ALA A 48 -11.70 -11.93 -13.94
C ALA A 48 -10.38 -12.64 -13.60
N LEU A 49 -10.31 -13.93 -13.83
CA LEU A 49 -9.12 -14.76 -13.64
C LEU A 49 -8.63 -15.25 -14.99
N PHE A 50 -7.35 -15.03 -15.31
CA PHE A 50 -6.70 -15.54 -16.51
C PHE A 50 -5.58 -16.49 -16.11
N LYS A 51 -5.71 -17.75 -16.51
CA LYS A 51 -4.77 -18.85 -16.16
C LYS A 51 -3.85 -19.20 -17.32
N THR A 52 -2.58 -19.49 -17.01
CA THR A 52 -1.58 -19.98 -17.98
C THR A 52 -0.65 -21.00 -17.34
N LYS A 53 -0.19 -21.97 -18.15
CA LYS A 53 0.88 -22.91 -17.74
C LYS A 53 2.26 -22.50 -18.25
N LYS A 54 2.34 -21.47 -19.10
CA LYS A 54 3.62 -21.06 -19.71
C LYS A 54 4.61 -20.54 -18.67
N LEU A 55 4.14 -19.77 -17.69
CA LEU A 55 4.99 -19.22 -16.63
C LEU A 55 5.47 -20.30 -15.65
N ASN A 56 4.73 -21.41 -15.49
CA ASN A 56 5.15 -22.54 -14.64
C ASN A 56 6.53 -23.04 -15.02
N ASN A 57 6.81 -23.14 -16.33
CA ASN A 57 8.12 -23.61 -16.82
C ASN A 57 9.26 -22.65 -16.46
N ILE A 58 8.99 -21.34 -16.43
CA ILE A 58 9.98 -20.34 -16.03
C ILE A 58 10.29 -20.49 -14.55
N ILE A 59 9.26 -20.59 -13.70
CA ILE A 59 9.38 -20.77 -12.25
C ILE A 59 10.20 -22.04 -11.95
N VAL A 60 9.83 -23.17 -12.57
CA VAL A 60 10.53 -24.44 -12.38
C VAL A 60 11.99 -24.36 -12.86
N ARG A 61 12.27 -23.66 -13.96
CA ARG A 61 13.63 -23.46 -14.46
C ARG A 61 14.48 -22.67 -13.47
N ILE A 62 13.94 -21.59 -12.91
CA ILE A 62 14.63 -20.77 -11.90
C ILE A 62 14.92 -21.62 -10.65
N ALA A 63 13.93 -22.35 -10.16
CA ALA A 63 14.06 -23.22 -8.99
C ALA A 63 15.15 -24.30 -9.18
N LYS A 64 15.20 -24.93 -10.35
CA LYS A 64 16.14 -26.01 -10.66
C LYS A 64 17.57 -25.52 -10.94
N LYS A 65 17.79 -24.25 -11.28
CA LYS A 65 19.13 -23.74 -11.61
C LYS A 65 20.11 -23.82 -10.42
N ASN A 66 19.63 -23.52 -9.20
CA ASN A 66 20.43 -23.63 -7.97
C ASN A 66 19.55 -23.97 -6.75
N PRO A 67 19.12 -25.24 -6.59
CA PRO A 67 18.21 -25.62 -5.53
C PRO A 67 18.79 -25.45 -4.13
N LYS A 68 20.11 -25.63 -3.95
CA LYS A 68 20.78 -25.44 -2.65
C LYS A 68 20.72 -24.00 -2.19
N PHE A 69 21.03 -23.05 -3.09
CA PHE A 69 20.91 -21.62 -2.81
C PHE A 69 19.48 -21.26 -2.38
N TRP A 70 18.48 -21.66 -3.18
CA TRP A 70 17.09 -21.33 -2.89
C TRP A 70 16.60 -21.92 -1.57
N ARG A 71 17.03 -23.15 -1.20
CA ARG A 71 16.67 -23.74 0.10
C ARG A 71 17.23 -22.92 1.27
N VAL A 72 18.47 -22.48 1.19
CA VAL A 72 19.06 -21.61 2.22
C VAL A 72 18.33 -20.29 2.28
N PHE A 73 18.10 -19.66 1.12
CA PHE A 73 17.42 -18.38 0.99
C PHE A 73 16.02 -18.41 1.63
N TRP A 74 15.20 -19.43 1.29
CA TRP A 74 13.87 -19.56 1.87
C TRP A 74 13.88 -20.00 3.34
N ASN A 75 14.90 -20.69 3.81
CA ASN A 75 15.04 -20.99 5.24
C ASN A 75 15.29 -19.70 6.05
N ILE A 76 16.11 -18.77 5.55
CA ILE A 76 16.25 -17.43 6.14
C ILE A 76 14.89 -16.72 6.15
N GLY A 77 14.14 -16.85 5.04
CA GLY A 77 12.80 -16.29 4.91
C GLY A 77 11.83 -16.75 6.00
N ILE A 78 11.89 -17.99 6.46
CA ILE A 78 11.05 -18.49 7.57
C ILE A 78 11.31 -17.67 8.84
N PHE A 79 12.58 -17.46 9.20
CA PHE A 79 12.94 -16.68 10.42
C PHE A 79 12.52 -15.23 10.29
N VAL A 80 12.77 -14.60 9.14
CA VAL A 80 12.38 -13.21 8.87
C VAL A 80 10.86 -13.06 8.95
N SER A 81 10.10 -13.94 8.29
CA SER A 81 8.64 -13.90 8.30
C SER A 81 8.07 -14.12 9.70
N PHE A 82 8.64 -15.03 10.49
CA PHE A 82 8.25 -15.20 11.89
C PHE A 82 8.54 -13.94 12.72
N GLY A 83 9.70 -13.30 12.50
CA GLY A 83 10.03 -12.01 13.11
C GLY A 83 8.99 -10.93 12.76
N PHE A 84 8.55 -10.87 11.50
CA PHE A 84 7.50 -9.94 11.08
C PHE A 84 6.13 -10.28 11.68
N THR A 85 5.81 -11.55 11.94
CA THR A 85 4.59 -11.89 12.68
C THR A 85 4.61 -11.28 14.09
N ILE A 86 5.70 -11.46 14.83
CA ILE A 86 5.85 -10.88 16.18
C ILE A 86 5.82 -9.35 16.11
N TYR A 87 6.59 -8.78 15.18
CA TYR A 87 6.64 -7.33 14.98
C TYR A 87 5.29 -6.75 14.58
N GLY A 88 4.49 -7.45 13.75
CA GLY A 88 3.15 -7.03 13.36
C GLY A 88 2.21 -6.89 14.57
N PHE A 89 2.19 -7.86 15.48
CA PHE A 89 1.43 -7.74 16.73
C PHE A 89 1.90 -6.54 17.57
N PHE A 90 3.21 -6.38 17.74
CA PHE A 90 3.77 -5.25 18.47
C PHE A 90 3.42 -3.91 17.80
N PHE A 91 3.58 -3.81 16.48
CA PHE A 91 3.29 -2.60 15.70
C PHE A 91 1.83 -2.17 15.84
N PHE A 92 0.88 -3.07 15.55
CA PHE A 92 -0.54 -2.72 15.62
C PHE A 92 -1.00 -2.43 17.05
N PHE A 93 -0.46 -3.14 18.04
CA PHE A 93 -0.75 -2.85 19.45
C PHE A 93 -0.21 -1.49 19.89
N SER A 94 1.07 -1.20 19.60
CA SER A 94 1.69 0.08 19.94
C SER A 94 1.01 1.23 19.25
N ASN A 95 0.58 1.03 17.99
CA ASN A 95 -0.12 2.09 17.24
C ASN A 95 -1.50 2.39 17.83
N ILE A 96 -2.24 1.40 18.33
CA ILE A 96 -3.48 1.64 19.09
C ILE A 96 -3.21 2.51 20.31
N ILE A 97 -2.15 2.22 21.07
CA ILE A 97 -1.77 3.01 22.24
C ILE A 97 -1.47 4.46 21.83
N ASN A 98 -0.70 4.65 20.75
CA ASN A 98 -0.38 5.98 20.23
C ASN A 98 -1.65 6.74 19.78
N LEU A 99 -2.57 6.08 19.07
CA LEU A 99 -3.83 6.68 18.64
C LEU A 99 -4.75 7.10 19.82
N ILE A 100 -4.64 6.41 20.97
CA ILE A 100 -5.42 6.75 22.17
C ILE A 100 -4.80 7.93 22.91
N TYR A 101 -3.49 7.87 23.19
CA TYR A 101 -2.83 8.81 24.11
C TYR A 101 -2.13 9.99 23.43
N ALA A 102 -1.65 9.83 22.21
CA ALA A 102 -0.96 10.85 21.42
C ALA A 102 -1.38 10.76 19.94
N PRO A 103 -2.65 11.05 19.61
CA PRO A 103 -3.14 10.90 18.24
C PRO A 103 -2.43 11.88 17.31
N SER A 104 -1.79 11.33 16.26
CA SER A 104 -1.21 12.07 15.13
C SER A 104 -1.69 11.44 13.84
N ILE A 105 -1.89 12.26 12.80
CA ILE A 105 -2.29 11.77 11.47
C ILE A 105 -1.25 10.82 10.88
N GLU A 106 0.02 10.97 11.28
CA GLU A 106 1.11 10.08 10.90
C GLU A 106 0.93 8.64 11.44
N ASN A 107 0.16 8.48 12.53
CA ASN A 107 -0.18 7.19 13.12
C ASN A 107 -1.46 6.60 12.52
N ALA A 108 -2.14 7.31 11.64
CA ALA A 108 -3.38 6.82 11.03
C ALA A 108 -3.10 5.68 10.06
N ILE A 109 -3.81 4.57 10.24
CA ILE A 109 -3.79 3.45 9.29
C ILE A 109 -5.04 3.55 8.42
N VAL A 110 -4.82 3.69 7.11
CA VAL A 110 -5.89 3.90 6.14
C VAL A 110 -5.79 2.85 5.03
N PRO A 111 -6.89 2.20 4.64
CA PRO A 111 -6.88 1.31 3.49
C PRO A 111 -6.69 2.14 2.21
N LEU A 112 -5.82 1.67 1.30
CA LEU A 112 -5.62 2.30 0.00
C LEU A 112 -6.77 1.92 -0.94
N ILE A 113 -7.79 2.77 -1.02
CA ILE A 113 -8.98 2.56 -1.85
C ILE A 113 -8.98 3.59 -2.97
N PRO A 114 -8.76 3.16 -4.25
CA PRO A 114 -8.81 4.06 -5.40
C PRO A 114 -10.12 4.85 -5.46
N GLY A 115 -10.04 6.15 -5.68
CA GLY A 115 -11.20 7.05 -5.74
C GLY A 115 -11.82 7.44 -4.39
N VAL A 116 -11.30 6.91 -3.28
CA VAL A 116 -11.78 7.24 -1.91
C VAL A 116 -10.64 7.79 -1.07
N THR A 117 -9.59 7.00 -0.83
CA THR A 117 -8.41 7.41 -0.05
C THR A 117 -7.19 7.67 -0.93
N VAL A 118 -7.25 7.28 -2.20
CA VAL A 118 -6.18 7.46 -3.19
C VAL A 118 -6.77 8.17 -4.39
N ASP A 119 -6.22 9.32 -4.74
CA ASP A 119 -6.58 10.06 -5.94
C ASP A 119 -5.96 9.43 -7.21
N LEU A 120 -6.38 9.91 -8.39
CA LEU A 120 -5.94 9.33 -9.66
C LEU A 120 -4.43 9.52 -9.92
N PRO A 121 -3.81 10.67 -9.69
CA PRO A 121 -2.37 10.84 -9.84
C PRO A 121 -1.57 9.88 -8.95
N VAL A 122 -1.92 9.74 -7.67
CA VAL A 122 -1.27 8.80 -6.74
C VAL A 122 -1.49 7.35 -7.18
N PHE A 123 -2.71 7.01 -7.63
CA PHE A 123 -3.00 5.66 -8.13
C PHE A 123 -2.10 5.25 -9.30
N LEU A 124 -1.78 6.17 -10.22
CA LEU A 124 -0.88 5.88 -11.33
C LEU A 124 0.54 5.53 -10.85
N TYR A 125 1.05 6.21 -9.83
CA TYR A 125 2.33 5.87 -9.20
C TYR A 125 2.27 4.54 -8.42
N LEU A 126 1.11 4.13 -7.92
CA LEU A 126 0.94 2.84 -7.23
C LEU A 126 1.01 1.64 -8.17
N LEU A 127 0.69 1.81 -9.46
CA LEU A 127 0.55 0.69 -10.39
C LEU A 127 1.84 -0.11 -10.55
N LEU A 128 2.98 0.55 -10.75
CA LEU A 128 4.26 -0.14 -10.97
C LEU A 128 4.77 -0.85 -9.71
N PRO A 129 4.84 -0.21 -8.53
CA PRO A 129 5.18 -0.87 -7.27
C PRO A 129 4.26 -2.05 -6.95
N LEU A 130 2.95 -1.88 -7.11
CA LEU A 130 1.97 -2.91 -6.83
C LEU A 130 2.15 -4.13 -7.76
N LEU A 131 2.33 -3.89 -9.07
CA LEU A 131 2.58 -4.94 -10.04
C LEU A 131 3.86 -5.72 -9.70
N LEU A 132 4.94 -5.02 -9.37
CA LEU A 132 6.22 -5.63 -9.01
C LEU A 132 6.09 -6.49 -7.76
N ILE A 133 5.50 -5.93 -6.68
CA ILE A 133 5.36 -6.61 -5.40
C ILE A 133 4.47 -7.84 -5.52
N LEU A 134 3.29 -7.72 -6.12
CA LEU A 134 2.36 -8.85 -6.24
C LEU A 134 2.94 -9.95 -7.13
N THR A 135 3.57 -9.59 -8.26
CA THR A 135 4.15 -10.59 -9.16
C THR A 135 5.31 -11.33 -8.51
N THR A 136 6.24 -10.63 -7.86
CA THR A 136 7.39 -11.25 -7.20
C THR A 136 6.99 -12.07 -5.99
N HIS A 137 5.98 -11.64 -5.23
CA HIS A 137 5.38 -12.38 -4.13
C HIS A 137 4.87 -13.75 -4.57
N GLU A 138 4.03 -13.77 -5.59
CA GLU A 138 3.45 -15.02 -6.11
C GLU A 138 4.50 -15.92 -6.73
N PHE A 139 5.45 -15.34 -7.47
CA PHE A 139 6.56 -16.12 -8.04
C PHE A 139 7.46 -16.74 -6.96
N ALA A 140 7.64 -16.06 -5.83
CA ALA A 140 8.37 -16.58 -4.68
C ALA A 140 7.72 -17.86 -4.12
N HIS A 141 6.40 -17.88 -3.94
CA HIS A 141 5.65 -19.08 -3.56
C HIS A 141 5.87 -20.21 -4.56
N GLY A 142 5.77 -19.92 -5.87
CA GLY A 142 6.01 -20.89 -6.93
C GLY A 142 7.42 -21.45 -6.95
N ILE A 143 8.45 -20.59 -6.85
CA ILE A 143 9.86 -21.03 -6.82
C ILE A 143 10.10 -21.90 -5.59
N SER A 144 9.61 -21.47 -4.42
CA SER A 144 9.74 -22.23 -3.18
C SER A 144 9.07 -23.60 -3.25
N ALA A 145 7.90 -23.70 -3.90
CA ALA A 145 7.20 -24.96 -4.13
C ALA A 145 7.98 -25.89 -5.10
N ALA A 146 8.45 -25.33 -6.21
CA ALA A 146 9.13 -26.09 -7.26
C ALA A 146 10.46 -26.70 -6.82
N ILE A 147 11.17 -26.11 -5.85
CA ILE A 147 12.44 -26.63 -5.32
C ILE A 147 12.28 -28.03 -4.71
N ASP A 148 11.17 -28.22 -4.01
CA ASP A 148 10.89 -29.48 -3.29
C ASP A 148 9.94 -30.38 -4.10
N GLY A 149 9.69 -30.06 -5.37
CA GLY A 149 8.90 -30.88 -6.29
C GLY A 149 7.39 -30.79 -6.08
N VAL A 150 6.91 -29.75 -5.39
CA VAL A 150 5.47 -29.46 -5.29
C VAL A 150 4.97 -28.98 -6.65
N GLU A 151 3.88 -29.58 -7.15
CA GLU A 151 3.32 -29.26 -8.45
C GLU A 151 2.71 -27.86 -8.47
N ILE A 152 3.06 -27.07 -9.51
CA ILE A 152 2.41 -25.81 -9.83
C ILE A 152 1.31 -26.10 -10.84
N LYS A 153 0.04 -26.02 -10.40
CA LYS A 153 -1.13 -26.28 -11.24
C LYS A 153 -1.31 -25.24 -12.32
N SER A 154 -1.27 -23.96 -11.93
CA SER A 154 -1.40 -22.84 -12.85
C SER A 154 -0.79 -21.56 -12.26
N THR A 155 -0.44 -20.63 -13.15
CA THR A 155 -0.12 -19.25 -12.81
C THR A 155 -1.06 -18.32 -13.55
N GLY A 156 -1.24 -17.10 -13.07
CA GLY A 156 -2.14 -16.22 -13.77
C GLY A 156 -2.23 -14.81 -13.20
N VAL A 157 -3.14 -14.06 -13.79
CA VAL A 157 -3.47 -12.70 -13.39
C VAL A 157 -4.91 -12.65 -12.94
N LEU A 158 -5.14 -11.96 -11.85
CA LEU A 158 -6.44 -11.65 -11.26
C LEU A 158 -6.76 -10.19 -11.54
N GLY A 159 -7.91 -9.90 -12.10
CA GLY A 159 -8.46 -8.57 -12.23
C GLY A 159 -9.73 -8.43 -11.40
N ILE A 160 -9.85 -7.37 -10.64
CA ILE A 160 -11.02 -7.02 -9.85
C ILE A 160 -11.56 -5.70 -10.39
N GLY A 161 -12.86 -5.63 -10.66
CA GLY A 161 -13.51 -4.41 -11.11
C GLY A 161 -14.91 -4.31 -10.53
N ILE A 162 -15.10 -3.38 -9.56
CA ILE A 162 -16.40 -3.14 -8.93
C ILE A 162 -16.70 -1.65 -9.07
N PHE A 163 -17.59 -1.28 -9.99
CA PHE A 163 -17.94 0.12 -10.28
C PHE A 163 -16.71 1.01 -10.54
N PHE A 164 -16.28 1.77 -9.53
CA PHE A 164 -15.12 2.67 -9.59
C PHE A 164 -13.80 2.02 -9.12
N LEU A 165 -13.88 0.85 -8.47
CA LEU A 165 -12.71 0.16 -7.95
C LEU A 165 -12.15 -0.78 -9.01
N VAL A 166 -10.91 -0.54 -9.40
CA VAL A 166 -10.15 -1.43 -10.28
C VAL A 166 -8.89 -1.87 -9.55
N GLY A 167 -8.69 -3.18 -9.49
CA GLY A 167 -7.51 -3.79 -8.90
C GLY A 167 -7.01 -4.93 -9.78
N PHE A 168 -5.75 -5.27 -9.60
CA PHE A 168 -5.16 -6.43 -10.25
C PHE A 168 -4.22 -7.14 -9.29
N GLY A 169 -3.99 -8.43 -9.55
CA GLY A 169 -3.09 -9.27 -8.79
C GLY A 169 -2.50 -10.35 -9.67
N ALA A 170 -1.48 -11.00 -9.17
CA ALA A 170 -0.98 -12.24 -9.73
C ALA A 170 -1.38 -13.39 -8.79
N PHE A 171 -1.31 -14.62 -9.27
CA PHE A 171 -1.44 -15.79 -8.42
C PHE A 171 -0.63 -16.97 -8.99
N VAL A 172 -0.18 -17.81 -8.08
CA VAL A 172 0.45 -19.09 -8.39
C VAL A 172 -0.29 -20.19 -7.62
N GLU A 173 -0.97 -21.06 -8.35
CA GLU A 173 -1.74 -22.16 -7.77
C GLU A 173 -0.84 -23.39 -7.58
N VAL A 174 -0.52 -23.70 -6.33
CA VAL A 174 0.21 -24.91 -5.94
C VAL A 174 -0.74 -26.02 -5.51
N ASP A 175 -0.27 -27.28 -5.52
CA ASP A 175 -1.08 -28.40 -5.02
C ASP A 175 -1.19 -28.37 -3.50
N GLU A 176 -2.18 -27.66 -2.98
CA GLU A 176 -2.43 -27.54 -1.53
C GLU A 176 -2.81 -28.87 -0.87
N ARG A 177 -3.41 -29.80 -1.61
CA ARG A 177 -3.75 -31.13 -1.07
C ARG A 177 -2.49 -31.91 -0.78
N ALA A 178 -1.58 -31.96 -1.77
CA ALA A 178 -0.29 -32.62 -1.59
C ALA A 178 0.52 -31.96 -0.45
N LEU A 179 0.44 -30.64 -0.29
CA LEU A 179 1.09 -29.93 0.82
C LEU A 179 0.53 -30.28 2.21
N LYS A 180 -0.75 -30.60 2.32
CA LYS A 180 -1.36 -31.04 3.59
C LYS A 180 -0.96 -32.46 3.98
N SER A 181 -0.54 -33.29 3.01
CA SER A 181 -0.15 -34.68 3.20
C SER A 181 1.18 -34.85 3.93
N THR A 182 1.52 -36.05 4.27
CA THR A 182 2.80 -36.42 4.88
C THR A 182 3.95 -36.48 3.88
N LYS A 183 3.65 -36.44 2.57
CA LYS A 183 4.62 -36.45 1.46
C LYS A 183 5.67 -35.36 1.56
N TYR A 184 5.26 -34.14 1.96
CA TYR A 184 6.16 -33.03 2.06
C TYR A 184 6.53 -32.71 3.51
N HIS A 185 7.82 -32.47 3.72
CA HIS A 185 8.33 -32.12 5.04
C HIS A 185 7.79 -30.77 5.51
N ARG A 186 7.65 -30.60 6.83
CA ARG A 186 7.20 -29.35 7.46
C ARG A 186 7.95 -28.12 6.92
N ASN A 187 9.27 -28.19 6.77
CA ASN A 187 10.08 -27.07 6.30
C ASN A 187 9.72 -26.64 4.87
N THR A 188 9.26 -27.56 4.02
CA THR A 188 8.73 -27.23 2.69
C THR A 188 7.50 -26.35 2.80
N ARG A 189 6.55 -26.73 3.65
CA ARG A 189 5.33 -25.94 3.88
C ARG A 189 5.62 -24.57 4.47
N LEU A 190 6.53 -24.48 5.45
CA LEU A 190 6.95 -23.21 6.03
C LEU A 190 7.68 -22.32 5.01
N ARG A 191 8.57 -22.88 4.18
CA ARG A 191 9.25 -22.12 3.12
C ARG A 191 8.26 -21.53 2.12
N ILE A 192 7.29 -22.33 1.67
CA ILE A 192 6.27 -21.86 0.73
C ILE A 192 5.44 -20.76 1.39
N ALA A 193 4.97 -20.93 2.62
CA ALA A 193 4.18 -19.92 3.32
C ALA A 193 4.95 -18.60 3.55
N ALA A 194 6.26 -18.67 3.84
CA ALA A 194 7.07 -17.49 4.12
C ALA A 194 7.58 -16.77 2.86
N ALA A 195 7.62 -17.46 1.70
CA ALA A 195 8.36 -17.01 0.53
C ALA A 195 7.89 -15.66 -0.01
N GLY A 196 6.59 -15.48 -0.22
CA GLY A 196 6.02 -14.25 -0.76
C GLY A 196 6.31 -13.04 0.11
N THR A 197 6.02 -13.17 1.39
CA THR A 197 6.25 -12.09 2.35
C THR A 197 7.73 -11.76 2.54
N TYR A 198 8.60 -12.78 2.53
CA TYR A 198 10.04 -12.55 2.61
C TYR A 198 10.57 -11.75 1.41
N VAL A 199 10.13 -12.04 0.19
CA VAL A 199 10.51 -11.26 -1.00
C VAL A 199 9.97 -9.84 -0.91
N ASN A 200 8.75 -9.62 -0.44
CA ASN A 200 8.22 -8.28 -0.21
C ASN A 200 9.08 -7.48 0.79
N SER A 201 9.53 -8.13 1.88
CA SER A 201 10.42 -7.48 2.86
C SER A 201 11.78 -7.10 2.27
N ILE A 202 12.34 -7.94 1.40
CA ILE A 202 13.59 -7.64 0.68
C ILE A 202 13.38 -6.46 -0.29
N LEU A 203 12.29 -6.46 -1.06
CA LEU A 203 12.00 -5.34 -1.97
C LEU A 203 11.81 -4.03 -1.21
N ALA A 204 11.10 -4.07 -0.08
CA ALA A 204 10.96 -2.91 0.79
C ALA A 204 12.32 -2.43 1.34
N ALA A 205 13.17 -3.34 1.79
CA ALA A 205 14.51 -3.01 2.28
C ALA A 205 15.41 -2.42 1.17
N ILE A 206 15.34 -2.95 -0.05
CA ILE A 206 16.05 -2.41 -1.21
C ILE A 206 15.51 -1.02 -1.57
N ALA A 207 14.20 -0.84 -1.59
CA ALA A 207 13.59 0.46 -1.86
C ALA A 207 14.00 1.50 -0.81
N LEU A 208 13.99 1.14 0.47
CA LEU A 208 14.47 2.00 1.56
C LEU A 208 15.95 2.35 1.39
N LEU A 209 16.81 1.37 1.06
CA LEU A 209 18.22 1.62 0.80
C LEU A 209 18.41 2.61 -0.35
N PHE A 210 17.67 2.43 -1.45
CA PHE A 210 17.72 3.39 -2.56
C PHE A 210 17.17 4.76 -2.18
N LEU A 211 16.13 4.85 -1.36
CA LEU A 211 15.62 6.13 -0.85
C LEU A 211 16.68 6.86 -0.02
N LEU A 212 17.37 6.14 0.88
CA LEU A 212 18.42 6.72 1.72
C LEU A 212 19.65 7.17 0.90
N LEU A 213 19.98 6.43 -0.14
CA LEU A 213 21.11 6.72 -1.04
C LEU A 213 20.73 7.61 -2.23
N PHE A 214 19.44 7.79 -2.46
CA PHE A 214 18.93 8.49 -3.65
C PHE A 214 19.63 9.81 -3.93
N PRO A 215 19.80 10.61 -2.95
CA PRO A 215 20.45 11.87 -3.04
C PRO A 215 21.89 11.78 -3.55
N VAL A 216 22.67 10.91 -2.95
CA VAL A 216 24.06 10.69 -3.37
C VAL A 216 24.11 10.18 -4.80
N MET A 217 23.20 9.26 -5.14
CA MET A 217 23.13 8.67 -6.49
C MET A 217 22.79 9.70 -7.56
N ILE A 218 21.91 10.65 -7.24
CA ILE A 218 21.43 11.62 -8.21
C ILE A 218 22.31 12.89 -8.27
N SER A 219 23.13 13.13 -7.25
CA SER A 219 23.94 14.35 -7.12
C SER A 219 24.86 14.69 -8.32
N PRO A 220 25.35 13.72 -9.13
CA PRO A 220 26.11 14.07 -10.33
C PRO A 220 25.25 14.71 -11.44
N LEU A 221 23.94 14.44 -11.43
CA LEU A 221 23.01 14.87 -12.46
C LEU A 221 22.19 16.09 -12.01
N PHE A 222 21.73 16.08 -10.78
CA PHE A 222 20.82 17.08 -10.24
C PHE A 222 21.32 17.67 -8.93
N GLY A 223 20.99 18.95 -8.72
CA GLY A 223 21.14 19.65 -7.43
C GLY A 223 19.77 20.03 -6.89
N GLN A 224 19.64 20.02 -5.57
CA GLN A 224 18.42 20.47 -4.92
C GLN A 224 18.51 21.97 -4.65
N VAL A 225 17.45 22.70 -5.00
CA VAL A 225 17.32 24.15 -4.79
C VAL A 225 15.88 24.47 -4.36
N SER A 226 15.69 25.63 -3.75
CA SER A 226 14.37 26.12 -3.32
C SER A 226 13.73 26.93 -4.43
N GLN A 227 12.73 26.37 -5.13
CA GLN A 227 11.96 27.09 -6.14
C GLN A 227 10.87 27.94 -5.48
N ILE A 228 10.76 29.19 -5.89
CA ILE A 228 9.70 30.09 -5.44
C ILE A 228 8.42 29.70 -6.16
N TYR A 229 7.49 29.10 -5.44
CA TYR A 229 6.18 28.81 -6.01
C TYR A 229 5.19 29.96 -5.77
N ARG A 230 5.49 30.86 -4.79
CA ARG A 230 4.68 32.01 -4.51
C ARG A 230 5.49 33.15 -3.90
N VAL A 231 5.27 34.36 -4.39
CA VAL A 231 5.76 35.60 -3.81
C VAL A 231 4.60 36.28 -3.10
N LEU A 232 4.78 36.67 -1.83
CA LEU A 232 3.76 37.35 -1.08
C LEU A 232 3.56 38.77 -1.63
N SER A 233 2.28 39.15 -1.86
CA SER A 233 1.89 40.25 -2.75
C SER A 233 2.40 41.63 -2.36
N PRO A 234 2.76 42.49 -3.34
CA PRO A 234 3.19 43.87 -3.14
C PRO A 234 2.10 44.81 -2.65
N GLU A 235 0.84 44.55 -3.04
CA GLU A 235 -0.30 45.44 -2.74
C GLU A 235 -0.58 45.55 -1.25
N GLN A 236 0.04 44.71 -0.43
CA GLN A 236 -0.17 44.61 1.00
C GLN A 236 1.13 44.73 1.83
N GLY A 237 2.23 45.22 1.25
CA GLY A 237 3.45 45.55 1.98
C GLY A 237 4.47 44.38 2.09
N GLY A 238 4.34 43.34 1.29
CA GLY A 238 5.33 42.27 1.22
C GLY A 238 6.69 42.79 0.77
N PHE A 239 7.74 42.55 1.57
CA PHE A 239 9.11 42.91 1.22
C PHE A 239 9.64 41.95 0.14
N ASN A 240 10.55 42.47 -0.70
CA ASN A 240 11.12 41.77 -1.87
C ASN A 240 10.14 41.46 -3.01
N SER A 241 8.93 41.93 -2.92
CA SER A 241 7.98 41.86 -4.01
C SER A 241 8.41 42.74 -5.19
N GLY A 242 8.22 42.24 -6.40
CA GLY A 242 8.77 42.86 -7.64
C GLY A 242 10.26 42.56 -7.90
N ILE A 243 10.99 42.07 -6.87
CA ILE A 243 12.38 41.61 -7.02
C ILE A 243 12.40 40.10 -7.30
N LEU A 244 11.67 39.32 -6.53
CA LEU A 244 11.55 37.88 -6.70
C LEU A 244 10.33 37.53 -7.55
N VAL A 245 10.42 36.45 -8.31
CA VAL A 245 9.39 36.02 -9.27
C VAL A 245 9.06 34.56 -9.04
N THR A 246 7.78 34.21 -9.13
CA THR A 246 7.33 32.81 -9.08
C THR A 246 7.98 32.00 -10.21
N GLY A 247 8.48 30.81 -9.87
CA GLY A 247 9.20 29.94 -10.79
C GLY A 247 10.71 30.07 -10.74
N ASP A 248 11.26 31.17 -10.20
CA ASP A 248 12.69 31.29 -9.94
C ASP A 248 13.13 30.33 -8.83
N ALA A 249 14.33 29.78 -8.92
CA ALA A 249 14.91 28.90 -7.92
C ALA A 249 16.09 29.55 -7.20
N ILE A 250 16.06 29.58 -5.87
CA ILE A 250 17.14 30.10 -5.04
C ILE A 250 18.22 29.03 -4.92
N VAL A 251 19.42 29.33 -5.41
CA VAL A 251 20.56 28.39 -5.46
C VAL A 251 21.54 28.64 -4.31
N ALA A 252 21.80 29.92 -4.03
CA ALA A 252 22.76 30.31 -3.00
C ALA A 252 22.43 31.70 -2.45
N ILE A 253 22.99 32.01 -1.29
CA ILE A 253 22.78 33.25 -0.56
C ILE A 253 24.09 33.75 0.06
N LYS A 254 24.32 35.06 0.02
CA LYS A 254 25.42 35.78 0.70
C LYS A 254 24.95 37.11 1.25
N LYS A 255 25.71 37.72 2.17
CA LYS A 255 25.48 39.12 2.52
C LYS A 255 25.84 40.04 1.34
N GLN A 256 25.08 41.09 1.16
CA GLN A 256 25.34 42.06 0.09
C GLN A 256 26.73 42.67 0.26
N GLY A 257 27.45 42.79 -0.85
CA GLY A 257 28.82 43.34 -0.87
C GLY A 257 29.92 42.33 -0.53
N GLN A 258 29.59 41.10 -0.16
CA GLN A 258 30.58 40.05 0.05
C GLN A 258 31.05 39.42 -1.30
N PRO A 259 32.29 38.90 -1.36
CA PRO A 259 32.79 38.23 -2.56
C PRO A 259 32.05 36.92 -2.83
N ASP A 260 32.11 36.45 -4.07
CA ASP A 260 31.39 35.21 -4.51
C ASP A 260 31.85 33.94 -3.81
N SER A 261 33.06 33.92 -3.25
CA SER A 261 33.58 32.82 -2.43
C SER A 261 32.78 32.60 -1.12
N GLN A 262 31.97 33.59 -0.73
CA GLN A 262 31.15 33.54 0.49
C GLN A 262 29.68 33.16 0.24
N TYR A 263 29.33 32.73 -0.97
CA TYR A 263 28.03 32.16 -1.20
C TYR A 263 27.84 30.88 -0.41
N ILE A 264 26.74 30.80 0.34
CA ILE A 264 26.26 29.59 0.99
C ILE A 264 25.26 28.96 0.01
N TYR A 265 25.64 27.82 -0.57
CA TYR A 265 24.78 27.08 -1.50
C TYR A 265 23.77 26.25 -0.71
N LEU A 266 22.53 26.26 -1.18
CA LEU A 266 21.50 25.36 -0.67
C LEU A 266 21.90 23.91 -0.97
N ASP A 267 21.82 23.07 0.04
CA ASP A 267 22.12 21.64 -0.04
C ASP A 267 21.28 20.92 1.01
N GLU A 268 20.15 20.39 0.60
CA GLU A 268 19.20 19.76 1.52
C GLU A 268 19.77 18.49 2.18
N TYR A 269 20.79 17.86 1.54
CA TYR A 269 21.50 16.73 2.14
C TYR A 269 22.26 17.11 3.38
N LYS A 270 22.88 18.27 3.32
CA LYS A 270 23.58 18.84 4.47
C LYS A 270 22.62 19.58 5.39
N LYS A 271 21.30 19.49 5.13
CA LYS A 271 20.27 20.27 5.82
C LYS A 271 20.56 21.77 5.78
N ILE A 272 21.09 22.24 4.66
CA ILE A 272 21.33 23.65 4.38
C ILE A 272 20.19 24.13 3.47
N ASP A 273 18.98 24.14 4.01
CA ASP A 273 17.82 24.77 3.36
C ASP A 273 17.76 26.28 3.67
N LEU A 274 16.88 26.99 3.00
CA LEU A 274 16.72 28.43 3.16
C LEU A 274 16.37 28.80 4.62
N GLY A 275 15.52 28.04 5.28
CA GLY A 275 15.16 28.26 6.68
C GLY A 275 16.35 28.10 7.62
N THR A 276 17.12 27.04 7.45
CA THR A 276 18.33 26.76 8.25
C THR A 276 19.39 27.85 8.08
N ILE A 277 19.58 28.36 6.87
CA ILE A 277 20.51 29.46 6.61
C ILE A 277 20.05 30.73 7.35
N LEU A 278 18.77 31.04 7.26
CA LEU A 278 18.20 32.25 7.85
C LEU A 278 18.03 32.16 9.37
N ASP A 279 17.84 30.98 9.95
CA ASP A 279 17.68 30.77 11.39
C ASP A 279 18.98 30.81 12.20
N ASN A 280 20.03 31.45 11.66
CA ASN A 280 21.34 31.63 12.31
C ASN A 280 22.11 30.35 12.66
N LYS A 281 21.77 29.21 12.01
CA LYS A 281 22.52 27.96 12.13
C LYS A 281 23.75 27.91 11.20
N THR A 282 23.98 28.98 10.45
CA THR A 282 25.12 29.14 9.55
C THR A 282 25.91 30.40 9.92
N ASP A 283 27.07 30.61 9.27
CA ASP A 283 27.92 31.79 9.48
C ASP A 283 27.29 33.10 8.98
N LEU A 284 26.10 33.05 8.34
CA LEU A 284 25.44 34.22 7.78
C LEU A 284 24.96 35.21 8.87
N LYS A 285 24.53 34.71 10.03
CA LYS A 285 24.05 35.52 11.19
C LYS A 285 23.13 36.66 10.78
N SER A 286 21.96 36.30 10.23
CA SER A 286 21.03 37.24 9.62
C SER A 286 20.12 37.91 10.67
N THR A 287 19.87 39.21 10.49
CA THR A 287 18.92 40.00 11.30
C THR A 287 17.88 40.69 10.41
N VAL A 288 16.78 41.11 11.01
CA VAL A 288 15.74 41.89 10.30
C VAL A 288 16.33 43.17 9.76
N GLY A 289 16.11 43.45 8.48
CA GLY A 289 16.65 44.60 7.77
C GLY A 289 17.99 44.37 7.06
N ASP A 290 18.61 43.20 7.25
CA ASP A 290 19.85 42.85 6.53
C ASP A 290 19.58 42.74 5.02
N ASN A 291 20.53 43.25 4.24
CA ASN A 291 20.52 43.12 2.77
C ASN A 291 21.35 41.90 2.37
N LEU A 292 20.72 41.02 1.60
CA LEU A 292 21.33 39.80 1.11
C LEU A 292 21.33 39.79 -0.42
N THR A 293 22.29 39.09 -1.01
CA THR A 293 22.31 38.77 -2.45
C THR A 293 21.97 37.29 -2.62
N LEU A 294 20.90 37.02 -3.35
CA LEU A 294 20.49 35.68 -3.76
C LEU A 294 21.05 35.38 -5.15
N LYS A 295 21.62 34.20 -5.31
CA LYS A 295 21.88 33.61 -6.62
C LYS A 295 20.63 32.84 -7.05
N ILE A 296 20.01 33.34 -8.13
CA ILE A 296 18.75 32.82 -8.66
C ILE A 296 19.02 32.05 -9.95
N TYR A 297 18.40 30.91 -10.10
CA TYR A 297 18.31 30.16 -11.34
C TYR A 297 16.89 30.25 -11.89
N ASN A 298 16.75 30.64 -13.16
CA ASN A 298 15.46 30.64 -13.85
C ASN A 298 15.35 29.39 -14.74
N PRO A 299 14.47 28.44 -14.42
CA PRO A 299 14.32 27.21 -15.19
C PRO A 299 13.84 27.42 -16.62
N ASN A 300 13.05 28.48 -16.87
CA ASN A 300 12.45 28.73 -18.18
C ASN A 300 13.50 29.28 -19.21
N SER A 301 14.43 30.09 -18.73
CA SER A 301 15.48 30.69 -19.57
C SER A 301 16.84 30.02 -19.40
N ASP A 302 16.96 29.03 -18.53
CA ASP A 302 18.20 28.33 -18.19
C ASP A 302 19.35 29.30 -17.84
N SER A 303 19.02 30.32 -17.07
CA SER A 303 19.94 31.42 -16.77
C SER A 303 20.09 31.68 -15.29
N HIS A 304 21.26 32.13 -14.89
CA HIS A 304 21.53 32.57 -13.52
C HIS A 304 21.55 34.09 -13.44
N SER A 305 21.01 34.61 -12.34
CA SER A 305 21.02 36.05 -12.05
C SER A 305 21.26 36.27 -10.56
N GLU A 306 21.70 37.47 -10.20
CA GLU A 306 21.81 37.90 -8.81
C GLU A 306 20.67 38.87 -8.49
N LYS A 307 20.05 38.71 -7.35
CA LYS A 307 18.98 39.59 -6.86
C LYS A 307 19.27 40.02 -5.43
N ASN A 308 19.26 41.33 -5.19
CA ASN A 308 19.42 41.90 -3.88
C ASN A 308 18.06 42.00 -3.20
N ILE A 309 17.99 41.48 -1.98
CA ILE A 309 16.77 41.42 -1.16
C ILE A 309 17.04 41.98 0.23
N THR A 310 15.97 42.38 0.89
CA THR A 310 16.00 42.76 2.32
C THR A 310 15.24 41.77 3.15
N LEU A 311 15.82 41.33 4.27
CA LEU A 311 15.17 40.40 5.18
C LEU A 311 14.10 41.10 6.02
N GLY A 312 12.89 40.57 6.01
CA GLY A 312 11.80 40.97 6.88
C GLY A 312 11.68 40.12 8.16
N PRO A 313 10.82 40.52 9.08
CA PRO A 313 10.54 39.76 10.29
C PRO A 313 9.70 38.50 10.02
N ARG A 314 9.99 37.41 10.72
CA ARG A 314 9.12 36.25 10.83
C ARG A 314 8.40 36.32 12.18
N TYR A 315 7.08 36.34 12.17
CA TYR A 315 6.26 36.48 13.34
C TYR A 315 5.73 35.14 13.87
N ASN A 316 5.68 35.03 15.21
CA ASN A 316 4.87 34.03 15.89
C ASN A 316 3.61 34.71 16.42
N LEU A 317 2.46 34.17 16.10
CA LEU A 317 1.16 34.70 16.52
C LEU A 317 0.79 34.35 17.95
N GLY A 318 1.44 33.35 18.56
CA GLY A 318 1.08 32.84 19.88
C GLY A 318 -0.30 32.14 19.92
N ILE A 319 -0.78 31.70 18.77
CA ILE A 319 -2.01 30.91 18.61
C ILE A 319 -1.80 29.79 17.62
N ASP A 320 -2.45 28.64 17.86
CA ASP A 320 -2.64 27.61 16.84
C ASP A 320 -3.96 27.83 16.13
N TYR A 321 -3.99 27.63 14.85
CA TYR A 321 -5.18 27.81 14.02
C TYR A 321 -5.24 26.78 12.89
N GLU A 322 -6.46 26.51 12.45
CA GLU A 322 -6.74 25.68 11.28
C GLU A 322 -7.69 26.40 10.32
N TYR A 323 -7.55 26.15 9.02
CA TYR A 323 -8.48 26.65 8.01
C TYR A 323 -9.69 25.72 7.95
N VAL A 324 -10.87 26.25 8.28
CA VAL A 324 -12.14 25.51 8.24
C VAL A 324 -12.74 25.57 6.84
N SER A 325 -12.61 26.72 6.19
CA SER A 325 -13.03 26.97 4.81
C SER A 325 -12.13 28.06 4.19
N ASN A 326 -12.38 28.40 2.92
CA ASN A 326 -11.61 29.42 2.24
C ASN A 326 -11.74 30.82 2.86
N ASP A 327 -12.74 31.05 3.65
CA ASP A 327 -13.09 32.34 4.27
C ASP A 327 -13.16 32.31 5.82
N GLU A 328 -12.82 31.18 6.43
CA GLU A 328 -12.90 31.01 7.88
C GLU A 328 -11.65 30.33 8.45
N ILE A 329 -11.13 30.90 9.54
CA ILE A 329 -10.03 30.37 10.34
C ILE A 329 -10.57 30.01 11.72
N LYS A 330 -10.28 28.82 12.21
CA LYS A 330 -10.58 28.40 13.56
C LYS A 330 -9.33 28.46 14.43
N ILE A 331 -9.39 29.22 15.51
CA ILE A 331 -8.33 29.25 16.52
C ILE A 331 -8.54 28.05 17.43
N THR A 332 -7.57 27.15 17.47
CA THR A 332 -7.63 25.89 18.22
C THR A 332 -6.98 25.99 19.58
N TYR A 333 -5.91 26.79 19.70
CA TYR A 333 -5.21 27.01 20.96
C TYR A 333 -4.62 28.40 21.05
N ASN A 334 -4.62 28.97 22.26
CA ASN A 334 -3.98 30.25 22.56
C ASN A 334 -2.91 30.08 23.63
N TYR A 335 -1.66 30.24 23.25
CA TYR A 335 -0.51 30.10 24.14
C TYR A 335 -0.42 31.18 25.21
N THR A 336 -0.98 32.39 24.95
CA THR A 336 -0.98 33.49 25.93
C THR A 336 -1.90 33.21 27.10
N SER A 337 -3.05 32.59 26.87
CA SER A 337 -4.02 32.21 27.91
C SER A 337 -3.92 30.74 28.33
N SER A 338 -3.08 29.94 27.64
CA SER A 338 -2.94 28.50 27.85
C SER A 338 -4.26 27.73 27.77
N GLN A 339 -5.16 28.15 26.88
CA GLN A 339 -6.49 27.57 26.73
C GLN A 339 -6.75 27.08 25.30
N SER A 340 -7.40 25.92 25.20
CA SER A 340 -8.00 25.48 23.94
C SER A 340 -9.22 26.33 23.64
N THR A 341 -9.29 26.81 22.40
CA THR A 341 -10.40 27.66 21.93
C THR A 341 -10.99 27.05 20.66
N ASN A 342 -12.27 27.30 20.40
CA ASN A 342 -12.95 26.88 19.16
C ASN A 342 -13.59 28.12 18.52
N ILE A 343 -12.83 29.20 18.42
CA ILE A 343 -13.32 30.47 17.90
C ILE A 343 -13.13 30.50 16.39
N ILE A 344 -14.22 30.65 15.64
CA ILE A 344 -14.20 30.83 14.19
C ILE A 344 -14.06 32.30 13.88
N ILE A 345 -13.13 32.65 12.98
CA ILE A 345 -12.81 34.02 12.57
C ILE A 345 -13.00 34.13 11.06
N ASN A 346 -13.64 35.19 10.60
CA ASN A 346 -13.84 35.47 9.18
C ASN A 346 -13.43 36.89 8.77
N GLN A 347 -12.81 37.65 9.68
CA GLN A 347 -12.26 38.98 9.40
C GLN A 347 -10.91 39.16 10.09
N ILE A 348 -9.97 39.81 9.40
CA ILE A 348 -8.66 40.22 9.90
C ILE A 348 -8.57 41.76 9.74
N ASN A 349 -8.33 42.47 10.83
CA ASN A 349 -8.30 43.95 10.86
C ASN A 349 -9.52 44.62 10.18
N GLY A 350 -10.70 43.99 10.32
CA GLY A 350 -11.95 44.49 9.72
C GLY A 350 -12.15 44.11 8.25
N THR A 351 -11.17 43.46 7.62
CA THR A 351 -11.29 42.97 6.25
C THR A 351 -11.80 41.54 6.25
N LYS A 352 -12.87 41.27 5.48
CA LYS A 352 -13.35 39.86 5.31
C LYS A 352 -12.27 38.99 4.72
N ILE A 353 -12.10 37.81 5.29
CA ILE A 353 -11.27 36.74 4.71
C ILE A 353 -11.96 36.29 3.43
N ASN A 354 -11.27 36.35 2.32
CA ASN A 354 -11.74 35.90 1.00
C ASN A 354 -11.20 34.50 0.69
N GLN A 355 -11.57 33.89 -0.45
CA GLN A 355 -11.20 32.54 -0.92
C GLN A 355 -9.71 32.17 -0.80
N THR A 356 -8.91 33.01 -0.25
CA THR A 356 -7.47 32.90 -0.01
C THR A 356 -7.14 33.28 1.43
N ALA A 357 -7.87 32.70 2.40
CA ALA A 357 -7.69 33.02 3.83
C ALA A 357 -6.25 32.83 4.31
N GLY A 358 -5.57 31.77 3.85
CA GLY A 358 -4.15 31.55 4.10
C GLY A 358 -3.30 32.71 3.63
N ASP A 359 -3.61 33.25 2.47
CA ASP A 359 -2.95 34.37 1.86
C ASP A 359 -3.13 35.66 2.68
N THR A 360 -4.33 35.88 3.17
CA THR A 360 -4.66 37.08 3.91
C THR A 360 -3.88 37.17 5.23
N LEU A 361 -3.77 36.07 5.98
CA LEU A 361 -3.00 36.06 7.22
C LEU A 361 -1.50 36.18 6.97
N GLU A 362 -0.94 35.46 5.99
CA GLU A 362 0.47 35.50 5.63
C GLU A 362 0.90 36.88 5.12
N ILE A 363 0.03 37.61 4.42
CA ILE A 363 0.27 38.98 3.97
C ILE A 363 0.44 39.92 5.18
N TYR A 364 -0.39 39.80 6.21
CA TYR A 364 -0.20 40.62 7.42
C TYR A 364 1.11 40.27 8.14
N LEU A 365 1.53 39.01 8.11
CA LEU A 365 2.77 38.55 8.72
C LEU A 365 4.04 39.02 7.98
N THR A 366 3.94 39.56 6.78
CA THR A 366 5.06 40.16 6.04
C THR A 366 5.25 41.65 6.30
N ASN A 367 4.45 42.27 7.15
CA ASN A 367 4.61 43.68 7.46
C ASN A 367 5.74 43.91 8.46
N PHE A 368 6.71 44.79 8.15
CA PHE A 368 7.85 45.10 9.02
C PHE A 368 7.47 45.62 10.42
N ASN A 369 6.31 46.22 10.55
CA ASN A 369 5.86 46.90 11.78
C ASN A 369 4.55 46.37 12.33
N LEU A 370 4.29 45.06 12.17
CA LEU A 370 3.07 44.46 12.68
C LEU A 370 3.03 44.49 14.22
N LYS A 371 2.19 45.36 14.81
CA LYS A 371 2.06 45.51 16.27
C LYS A 371 0.95 44.63 16.85
N ALA A 372 -0.12 44.46 16.12
CA ALA A 372 -1.27 43.65 16.54
C ALA A 372 -2.12 43.27 15.32
N LEU A 373 -2.78 42.12 15.44
CA LEU A 373 -3.82 41.66 14.52
C LEU A 373 -5.15 41.61 15.27
N ASN A 374 -6.16 42.24 14.73
CA ASN A 374 -7.53 42.15 15.22
C ASN A 374 -8.26 41.08 14.43
N LEU A 375 -8.51 39.95 15.08
CA LEU A 375 -9.25 38.83 14.53
C LEU A 375 -10.71 38.93 15.01
N SER A 376 -11.67 38.88 14.11
CA SER A 376 -13.09 38.98 14.48
C SER A 376 -13.97 38.06 13.67
N ASN A 377 -15.16 37.79 14.21
CA ASN A 377 -16.20 37.05 13.51
C ASN A 377 -17.38 37.97 13.16
N SER A 378 -18.32 37.46 12.36
CA SER A 378 -19.53 38.17 11.95
C SER A 378 -20.46 38.53 13.12
N LEU A 379 -20.25 37.96 14.31
CA LEU A 379 -21.01 38.23 15.53
C LEU A 379 -20.40 39.36 16.38
N GLY A 380 -19.31 39.99 15.92
CA GLY A 380 -18.64 41.10 16.61
C GLY A 380 -17.68 40.67 17.72
N ASN A 381 -17.35 39.38 17.87
CA ASN A 381 -16.33 38.93 18.81
C ASN A 381 -14.94 39.29 18.29
N TYR A 382 -14.15 39.94 19.11
CA TYR A 382 -12.79 40.38 18.79
C TYR A 382 -11.75 39.55 19.52
N TYR A 383 -10.65 39.26 18.81
CA TYR A 383 -9.50 38.61 19.37
C TYR A 383 -8.24 39.37 18.93
N ILE A 384 -7.54 39.96 19.88
CA ILE A 384 -6.34 40.76 19.60
C ILE A 384 -5.11 39.86 19.79
N VAL A 385 -4.37 39.61 18.72
CA VAL A 385 -3.12 38.90 18.74
C VAL A 385 -1.97 39.89 18.65
N LYS A 386 -0.98 39.75 19.53
CA LYS A 386 0.27 40.52 19.50
C LYS A 386 1.38 39.64 19.00
N PRO A 387 1.74 39.71 17.70
CA PRO A 387 2.80 38.91 17.14
C PRO A 387 4.14 39.24 17.75
N THR A 388 4.99 38.20 17.94
CA THR A 388 6.37 38.35 18.37
C THR A 388 7.30 37.97 17.22
N VAL A 389 8.36 38.76 17.03
CA VAL A 389 9.39 38.42 16.02
C VAL A 389 10.24 37.26 16.55
N VAL A 390 10.23 36.16 15.82
CA VAL A 390 10.97 34.93 16.18
C VAL A 390 12.10 34.60 15.22
N GLY A 391 12.27 35.37 14.15
CA GLY A 391 13.30 35.14 13.16
C GLY A 391 13.19 36.11 11.98
N VAL A 392 13.83 35.74 10.87
CA VAL A 392 13.84 36.53 9.63
C VAL A 392 13.15 35.76 8.51
N TYR A 393 12.67 36.50 7.52
CA TYR A 393 11.92 35.93 6.40
C TYR A 393 12.22 36.65 5.07
N VAL A 394 12.23 35.91 3.96
CA VAL A 394 12.47 36.44 2.60
C VAL A 394 11.19 36.98 1.94
N GLY A 395 10.01 36.58 2.42
CA GLY A 395 8.73 36.97 1.83
C GLY A 395 8.28 36.11 0.65
N VAL A 396 8.76 34.88 0.59
CA VAL A 396 8.38 33.90 -0.45
C VAL A 396 8.08 32.54 0.16
N GLN A 397 7.20 31.80 -0.49
CA GLN A 397 7.01 30.38 -0.21
C GLN A 397 7.77 29.58 -1.26
N THR A 398 8.52 28.59 -0.83
CA THR A 398 9.37 27.76 -1.68
C THR A 398 9.02 26.30 -1.60
N ILE A 399 9.24 25.58 -2.70
CA ILE A 399 9.18 24.12 -2.78
C ILE A 399 10.53 23.60 -3.24
N LEU A 400 10.81 22.34 -2.95
CA LEU A 400 11.98 21.65 -3.48
C LEU A 400 11.92 21.59 -5.00
N TYR A 401 13.03 21.93 -5.67
CA TYR A 401 13.18 21.83 -7.11
C TYR A 401 14.50 21.15 -7.46
N TRP A 402 14.50 20.33 -8.50
CA TRP A 402 15.68 19.65 -9.01
C TRP A 402 16.29 20.43 -10.18
N MET A 403 17.39 21.12 -9.90
CA MET A 403 18.16 21.82 -10.93
C MET A 403 19.13 20.84 -11.61
N TYR A 404 19.14 20.79 -12.93
CA TYR A 404 20.08 19.96 -13.68
C TYR A 404 21.48 20.56 -13.69
N LYS A 405 22.50 19.69 -13.63
CA LYS A 405 23.92 20.06 -13.61
C LYS A 405 24.63 19.86 -14.96
N ASN A 406 23.99 19.17 -15.89
CA ASN A 406 24.53 18.85 -17.20
C ASN A 406 23.42 18.61 -18.22
N ASP A 407 23.80 18.56 -19.53
CA ASP A 407 22.86 18.39 -20.64
C ASP A 407 22.08 17.07 -20.59
N PHE A 408 22.67 15.98 -20.06
CA PHE A 408 21.97 14.72 -19.89
C PHE A 408 20.86 14.83 -18.85
N ALA A 409 21.12 15.50 -17.74
CA ALA A 409 20.10 15.78 -16.74
C ALA A 409 18.99 16.67 -17.30
N LYS A 410 19.34 17.63 -18.15
CA LYS A 410 18.37 18.48 -18.85
C LYS A 410 17.46 17.68 -19.77
N PHE A 411 17.98 16.67 -20.47
CA PHE A 411 17.20 15.73 -21.27
C PHE A 411 16.21 14.92 -20.42
N LEU A 412 16.63 14.50 -19.22
CA LEU A 412 15.78 13.73 -18.29
C LEU A 412 14.67 14.57 -17.64
N THR A 413 14.81 15.88 -17.62
CA THR A 413 13.94 16.87 -16.98
C THR A 413 13.92 16.78 -15.43
N PRO A 414 13.53 17.85 -14.71
CA PRO A 414 13.41 17.85 -13.25
C PRO A 414 12.38 16.87 -12.70
N ASN A 415 11.41 16.44 -13.53
CA ASN A 415 10.38 15.47 -13.12
C ASN A 415 10.94 14.05 -12.92
N TRP A 416 12.12 13.74 -13.50
CA TRP A 416 12.71 12.42 -13.40
C TRP A 416 13.11 12.02 -11.96
N PRO A 417 13.78 12.87 -11.16
CA PRO A 417 14.01 12.59 -9.75
C PRO A 417 12.72 12.41 -8.92
N ASP A 418 11.74 13.29 -9.12
CA ASP A 418 10.46 13.23 -8.41
C ASP A 418 9.70 11.95 -8.72
N PHE A 419 9.72 11.53 -9.98
CA PHE A 419 9.12 10.26 -10.39
C PHE A 419 9.74 9.08 -9.59
N TRP A 420 11.07 8.95 -9.60
CA TRP A 420 11.72 7.84 -8.92
C TRP A 420 11.62 7.90 -7.40
N LEU A 421 11.63 9.10 -6.81
CA LEU A 421 11.38 9.24 -5.38
C LEU A 421 9.99 8.74 -5.01
N LYS A 422 8.97 9.09 -5.78
CA LYS A 422 7.60 8.60 -5.57
C LYS A 422 7.50 7.08 -5.76
N GLU A 423 8.06 6.56 -6.85
CA GLU A 423 8.06 5.12 -7.12
C GLU A 423 8.75 4.30 -6.03
N LEU A 424 9.94 4.72 -5.58
CA LEU A 424 10.67 4.06 -4.49
C LEU A 424 9.94 4.18 -3.15
N SER A 425 9.35 5.34 -2.87
CA SER A 425 8.56 5.55 -1.65
C SER A 425 7.34 4.63 -1.62
N TRP A 426 6.60 4.54 -2.72
CA TRP A 426 5.46 3.63 -2.81
C TRP A 426 5.89 2.17 -2.81
N LEU A 427 7.00 1.82 -3.44
CA LEU A 427 7.55 0.47 -3.38
C LEU A 427 7.90 0.08 -1.93
N PHE A 428 8.51 0.98 -1.17
CA PHE A 428 8.79 0.76 0.25
C PHE A 428 7.50 0.64 1.06
N ILE A 429 6.59 1.61 0.95
CA ILE A 429 5.35 1.66 1.74
C ILE A 429 4.49 0.41 1.48
N ILE A 430 4.24 0.08 0.22
CA ILE A 430 3.41 -1.08 -0.14
C ILE A 430 4.11 -2.38 0.25
N GLY A 431 5.42 -2.53 -0.06
CA GLY A 431 6.17 -3.73 0.27
C GLY A 431 6.22 -3.99 1.77
N PHE A 432 6.47 -2.97 2.57
CA PHE A 432 6.50 -3.06 4.03
C PHE A 432 5.10 -3.33 4.61
N SER A 433 4.08 -2.60 4.14
CA SER A 433 2.70 -2.79 4.60
C SER A 433 2.19 -4.19 4.28
N LEU A 434 2.36 -4.66 3.03
CA LEU A 434 1.95 -6.02 2.66
C LEU A 434 2.73 -7.08 3.44
N THR A 435 4.00 -6.85 3.78
CA THR A 435 4.77 -7.74 4.66
C THR A 435 4.12 -7.84 6.04
N LEU A 436 3.78 -6.71 6.66
CA LEU A 436 3.14 -6.70 7.98
C LEU A 436 1.77 -7.35 7.96
N PHE A 437 0.90 -6.96 7.02
CA PHE A 437 -0.45 -7.50 6.94
C PHE A 437 -0.46 -8.99 6.62
N ASN A 438 0.35 -9.46 5.65
CA ASN A 438 0.41 -10.87 5.28
C ASN A 438 0.97 -11.76 6.38
N MET A 439 1.74 -11.20 7.31
CA MET A 439 2.23 -11.95 8.47
C MET A 439 1.27 -11.97 9.65
N MET A 440 0.19 -11.20 9.61
CA MET A 440 -0.89 -11.35 10.58
C MET A 440 -1.64 -12.67 10.35
N PRO A 441 -1.91 -13.45 11.41
CA PRO A 441 -2.52 -14.79 11.29
C PRO A 441 -4.02 -14.70 11.02
N LEU A 442 -4.40 -14.30 9.83
CA LEU A 442 -5.78 -14.31 9.33
C LEU A 442 -5.91 -15.30 8.16
N PRO A 443 -7.08 -15.92 7.95
CA PRO A 443 -7.25 -17.05 7.03
C PRO A 443 -6.79 -16.83 5.58
N ILE A 444 -6.73 -15.57 5.13
CA ILE A 444 -6.35 -15.18 3.76
C ILE A 444 -4.84 -14.98 3.64
N PHE A 445 -4.12 -14.78 4.75
CA PHE A 445 -2.74 -14.35 4.78
C PHE A 445 -1.76 -15.51 5.05
N ASP A 446 -0.52 -15.33 4.65
CA ASP A 446 0.56 -16.31 4.82
C ASP A 446 0.88 -16.60 6.28
N GLY A 447 0.74 -15.61 7.16
CA GLY A 447 0.94 -15.73 8.60
C GLY A 447 0.07 -16.81 9.24
N ASP A 448 -1.15 -17.01 8.74
CA ASP A 448 -2.04 -18.08 9.20
C ASP A 448 -1.46 -19.47 8.92
N ARG A 449 -0.87 -19.66 7.74
CA ARG A 449 -0.21 -20.92 7.35
C ARG A 449 1.01 -21.18 8.23
N ILE A 450 1.79 -20.16 8.55
CA ILE A 450 2.97 -20.26 9.42
C ILE A 450 2.54 -20.65 10.84
N ILE A 451 1.54 -19.99 11.42
CA ILE A 451 1.04 -20.31 12.76
C ILE A 451 0.43 -21.72 12.81
N LYS A 452 -0.31 -22.16 11.79
CA LYS A 452 -0.80 -23.53 11.68
C LYS A 452 0.33 -24.56 11.71
N GLU A 453 1.37 -24.35 10.91
CA GLU A 453 2.51 -25.27 10.89
C GLU A 453 3.31 -25.24 12.20
N LEU A 454 3.39 -24.09 12.87
CA LEU A 454 3.99 -23.98 14.19
C LEU A 454 3.18 -24.79 15.23
N LEU A 455 1.85 -24.66 15.26
CA LEU A 455 0.98 -25.43 16.14
C LEU A 455 1.07 -26.95 15.85
N ASN A 456 1.14 -27.33 14.58
CA ASN A 456 1.36 -28.73 14.19
C ASN A 456 2.73 -29.26 14.66
N SER A 457 3.72 -28.38 14.73
CA SER A 457 5.04 -28.73 15.26
C SER A 457 5.06 -28.89 16.77
N LEU A 458 4.36 -28.02 17.49
CA LEU A 458 4.32 -28.02 18.95
C LEU A 458 3.48 -29.17 19.52
N PHE A 459 2.34 -29.44 18.92
CA PHE A 459 1.39 -30.43 19.42
C PHE A 459 1.51 -31.82 18.77
N GLY A 460 2.31 -31.92 17.69
CA GLY A 460 2.38 -33.14 16.87
C GLY A 460 1.11 -33.36 16.03
N LYS A 461 1.13 -34.39 15.18
CA LYS A 461 -0.07 -34.94 14.50
C LYS A 461 -0.23 -36.36 14.95
N ASN A 462 -1.31 -36.65 15.65
CA ASN A 462 -1.66 -38.00 16.12
C ASN A 462 -3.00 -38.40 15.49
N TYR A 463 -2.93 -39.20 14.44
CA TYR A 463 -4.09 -39.68 13.69
C TYR A 463 -4.67 -40.90 14.43
N SER A 464 -5.56 -40.70 15.39
CA SER A 464 -6.12 -41.75 16.22
C SER A 464 -7.66 -41.75 16.32
N GLN A 465 -8.31 -40.63 15.93
CA GLN A 465 -9.77 -40.54 15.99
C GLN A 465 -10.40 -40.84 14.63
N SER A 466 -11.13 -41.95 14.52
CA SER A 466 -11.98 -42.19 13.35
C SER A 466 -13.17 -41.23 13.35
N LYS A 467 -13.34 -40.54 12.22
CA LYS A 467 -14.42 -39.56 11.96
C LYS A 467 -15.07 -39.86 10.64
N THR A 468 -16.39 -39.79 10.58
CA THR A 468 -17.14 -39.99 9.33
C THR A 468 -17.38 -38.66 8.63
N ARG A 469 -17.21 -38.63 7.32
CA ARG A 469 -17.51 -37.49 6.46
C ARG A 469 -18.24 -37.91 5.20
N ARG A 470 -19.14 -37.04 4.72
CA ARG A 470 -19.85 -37.20 3.48
C ARG A 470 -19.54 -36.04 2.57
N GLU A 471 -19.11 -36.32 1.32
CA GLU A 471 -18.74 -35.32 0.32
C GLU A 471 -19.45 -35.58 -1.00
N LYS A 472 -19.71 -34.46 -1.73
CA LYS A 472 -20.37 -34.48 -3.04
C LYS A 472 -19.42 -33.97 -4.10
N PHE A 473 -19.29 -34.73 -5.18
CA PHE A 473 -18.44 -34.41 -6.32
C PHE A 473 -19.33 -34.32 -7.57
N LEU A 474 -19.14 -33.23 -8.34
CA LEU A 474 -19.85 -33.08 -9.60
C LEU A 474 -19.12 -33.91 -10.68
N TYR A 475 -19.85 -34.75 -11.38
CA TYR A 475 -19.28 -35.52 -12.48
C TYR A 475 -19.04 -34.61 -13.69
N ASP A 476 -17.78 -34.50 -14.12
CA ASP A 476 -17.42 -33.94 -15.42
C ASP A 476 -16.98 -35.08 -16.33
N LEU A 477 -17.48 -35.08 -17.58
CA LEU A 477 -17.30 -36.18 -18.54
C LEU A 477 -15.84 -36.64 -18.63
N GLY A 478 -15.56 -37.83 -18.08
CA GLY A 478 -14.24 -38.46 -18.10
C GLY A 478 -13.48 -38.46 -16.78
N ASP A 479 -13.91 -37.73 -15.75
CA ASP A 479 -13.26 -37.75 -14.44
C ASP A 479 -14.05 -38.64 -13.47
N LEU A 480 -13.55 -39.85 -13.24
CA LEU A 480 -14.12 -40.85 -12.35
C LEU A 480 -13.37 -40.89 -10.99
N GLU A 481 -12.55 -39.92 -10.69
CA GLU A 481 -11.78 -39.82 -9.44
C GLU A 481 -12.41 -38.81 -8.47
N CYS A 482 -12.94 -39.29 -7.35
CA CYS A 482 -13.41 -38.47 -6.25
C CYS A 482 -12.28 -38.20 -5.26
N LYS A 483 -11.70 -37.03 -5.33
CA LYS A 483 -10.56 -36.60 -4.48
C LYS A 483 -11.08 -36.16 -3.15
N LEU A 484 -10.95 -36.97 -2.10
CA LEU A 484 -11.45 -36.73 -0.76
C LEU A 484 -10.70 -35.58 -0.07
N SER A 485 -11.40 -34.75 0.71
CA SER A 485 -10.78 -33.59 1.35
C SER A 485 -10.08 -33.91 2.67
N GLU A 486 -10.50 -34.97 3.35
CA GLU A 486 -9.89 -35.45 4.59
C GLU A 486 -9.24 -36.81 4.38
N TYR A 487 -8.06 -36.99 4.96
CA TYR A 487 -7.27 -38.23 4.90
C TYR A 487 -6.28 -38.27 6.08
N PRO A 488 -5.73 -39.42 6.51
CA PRO A 488 -5.83 -40.76 5.88
C PRO A 488 -7.24 -41.32 5.91
N VAL A 489 -7.69 -41.85 4.77
CA VAL A 489 -8.98 -42.55 4.70
C VAL A 489 -8.80 -43.96 5.21
N GLU A 490 -9.67 -44.33 6.15
CA GLU A 490 -9.69 -45.64 6.79
C GLU A 490 -10.58 -46.62 6.00
N GLU A 491 -11.81 -46.21 5.74
CA GLU A 491 -12.78 -47.01 4.99
C GLU A 491 -13.78 -46.11 4.24
N VAL A 492 -14.22 -46.57 3.07
CA VAL A 492 -15.36 -45.98 2.35
C VAL A 492 -16.63 -46.77 2.73
N LYS A 493 -17.58 -46.08 3.36
CA LYS A 493 -18.86 -46.66 3.79
C LYS A 493 -19.85 -46.82 2.65
N GLU A 494 -20.01 -45.77 1.87
CA GLU A 494 -20.99 -45.72 0.80
C GLU A 494 -20.51 -44.80 -0.34
N VAL A 495 -20.76 -45.23 -1.57
CA VAL A 495 -20.63 -44.37 -2.76
C VAL A 495 -21.95 -44.39 -3.50
N LYS A 496 -22.55 -43.21 -3.67
CA LYS A 496 -23.82 -43.02 -4.41
C LYS A 496 -23.61 -42.21 -5.67
N ILE A 497 -24.31 -42.56 -6.73
CA ILE A 497 -24.47 -41.76 -7.93
C ILE A 497 -25.87 -41.20 -7.97
N ILE A 498 -26.01 -39.87 -7.97
CA ILE A 498 -27.31 -39.19 -8.04
C ILE A 498 -27.35 -38.47 -9.41
N ASP A 499 -28.13 -38.99 -10.34
CA ASP A 499 -28.35 -38.43 -11.64
C ASP A 499 -29.76 -37.87 -11.74
N LYS A 500 -29.90 -36.57 -11.50
CA LYS A 500 -31.21 -35.89 -11.54
C LYS A 500 -31.80 -35.80 -12.94
N ALA A 501 -30.98 -35.90 -14.00
CA ALA A 501 -31.45 -35.82 -15.38
C ALA A 501 -32.13 -37.11 -15.82
N GLN A 502 -31.75 -38.23 -15.19
CA GLN A 502 -32.31 -39.56 -15.46
C GLN A 502 -33.21 -40.05 -14.33
N ASP A 503 -33.45 -39.23 -13.28
CA ASP A 503 -34.16 -39.59 -12.04
C ASP A 503 -33.65 -40.88 -11.44
N MET A 504 -32.30 -41.03 -11.37
CA MET A 504 -31.64 -42.26 -10.99
C MET A 504 -30.75 -42.04 -9.77
N GLU A 505 -30.87 -42.90 -8.80
CA GLU A 505 -29.97 -42.99 -7.64
C GLU A 505 -29.44 -44.43 -7.54
N ILE A 506 -28.11 -44.57 -7.63
CA ILE A 506 -27.44 -45.87 -7.58
C ILE A 506 -26.46 -45.89 -6.43
N ILE A 507 -26.55 -46.88 -5.57
CA ILE A 507 -25.51 -47.20 -4.58
C ILE A 507 -24.54 -48.17 -5.25
N LEU A 508 -23.23 -47.79 -5.29
CA LEU A 508 -22.19 -48.61 -5.89
C LEU A 508 -21.77 -49.72 -4.90
N GLY A 509 -21.73 -50.94 -5.38
CA GLY A 509 -21.10 -52.05 -4.64
C GLY A 509 -19.59 -51.87 -4.57
N ARG A 510 -18.95 -52.53 -3.59
CA ARG A 510 -17.49 -52.43 -3.34
C ARG A 510 -16.61 -52.74 -4.58
N ASP A 511 -17.09 -53.60 -5.45
CA ASP A 511 -16.37 -53.94 -6.71
C ASP A 511 -16.38 -52.83 -7.78
N ASN A 512 -17.18 -51.78 -7.58
CA ASN A 512 -17.34 -50.71 -8.56
C ASN A 512 -16.56 -49.43 -8.18
N TYR A 513 -15.75 -49.46 -7.14
CA TYR A 513 -14.81 -48.41 -6.80
C TYR A 513 -13.55 -48.94 -6.14
N GLU A 514 -12.47 -48.19 -6.23
CA GLU A 514 -11.18 -48.49 -5.65
C GLU A 514 -10.68 -47.29 -4.85
N LEU A 515 -10.14 -47.54 -3.67
CA LEU A 515 -9.53 -46.52 -2.83
C LEU A 515 -8.02 -46.49 -3.13
N ILE A 516 -7.54 -45.37 -3.65
CA ILE A 516 -6.16 -45.23 -4.14
C ILE A 516 -5.41 -44.10 -3.42
N ASP A 517 -4.10 -44.27 -3.29
CA ASP A 517 -3.16 -43.23 -2.89
C ASP A 517 -2.73 -42.43 -4.15
N ARG A 518 -3.39 -41.31 -4.42
CA ARG A 518 -3.08 -40.45 -5.58
C ARG A 518 -1.96 -39.48 -5.27
N ILE A 519 -1.79 -39.09 -4.01
CA ILE A 519 -0.75 -38.19 -3.55
C ILE A 519 0.61 -38.90 -3.48
N GLY A 520 0.65 -40.19 -3.18
CA GLY A 520 1.88 -41.01 -3.07
C GLY A 520 2.57 -40.79 -1.73
N ASP A 521 1.80 -40.78 -0.64
CA ASP A 521 2.31 -40.67 0.73
C ASP A 521 2.01 -41.90 1.60
N ASN A 522 1.59 -42.99 0.97
CA ASN A 522 1.18 -44.28 1.55
C ASN A 522 -0.16 -44.20 2.33
N PHE A 523 -0.92 -43.13 2.14
CA PHE A 523 -2.27 -42.99 2.66
C PHE A 523 -3.27 -42.83 1.53
N ASN A 524 -4.35 -43.58 1.59
CA ASN A 524 -5.41 -43.46 0.60
C ASN A 524 -6.13 -42.12 0.74
N ASP A 525 -6.36 -41.45 -0.40
CA ASP A 525 -6.91 -40.09 -0.47
C ASP A 525 -7.96 -39.90 -1.56
N THR A 526 -8.13 -40.87 -2.44
CA THR A 526 -8.97 -40.74 -3.64
C THR A 526 -9.80 -42.00 -3.85
N VAL A 527 -11.09 -41.84 -4.14
CA VAL A 527 -11.96 -42.94 -4.58
C VAL A 527 -12.03 -42.89 -6.11
N LYS A 528 -11.52 -43.91 -6.75
CA LYS A 528 -11.64 -44.13 -8.20
C LYS A 528 -12.85 -44.99 -8.47
N ILE A 529 -13.77 -44.50 -9.27
CA ILE A 529 -15.00 -45.20 -9.62
C ILE A 529 -14.79 -46.01 -10.91
N ASN A 530 -15.11 -47.31 -10.85
CA ASN A 530 -15.06 -48.23 -11.96
C ASN A 530 -16.48 -48.52 -12.43
N LEU A 531 -16.95 -47.83 -13.47
CA LEU A 531 -18.29 -48.03 -14.02
C LEU A 531 -18.34 -49.32 -14.85
N LYS A 532 -19.41 -50.07 -14.76
CA LYS A 532 -19.64 -51.22 -15.64
C LYS A 532 -19.84 -50.74 -17.08
N PRO A 533 -19.33 -51.49 -18.10
CA PRO A 533 -19.60 -51.17 -19.49
C PRO A 533 -21.10 -51.01 -19.76
N GLY A 534 -21.51 -49.92 -20.40
CA GLY A 534 -22.90 -49.62 -20.66
C GLY A 534 -23.62 -48.74 -19.67
N THR A 535 -22.98 -48.36 -18.53
CA THR A 535 -23.58 -47.37 -17.60
C THR A 535 -23.42 -45.97 -18.19
N SER A 536 -24.54 -45.33 -18.60
CA SER A 536 -24.55 -43.95 -19.05
C SER A 536 -24.88 -43.04 -17.88
N ILE A 537 -23.99 -42.09 -17.57
CA ILE A 537 -24.20 -41.07 -16.54
C ILE A 537 -24.27 -39.71 -17.21
N SER A 538 -25.28 -38.92 -16.84
CA SER A 538 -25.47 -37.59 -17.38
C SER A 538 -24.38 -36.63 -16.92
N LYS A 539 -24.06 -35.65 -17.75
CA LYS A 539 -23.21 -34.51 -17.35
C LYS A 539 -23.88 -33.80 -16.17
N ASN A 540 -23.14 -33.51 -15.12
CA ASN A 540 -23.59 -32.93 -13.85
C ASN A 540 -24.31 -33.91 -12.89
N ALA A 541 -24.21 -35.22 -13.08
CA ALA A 541 -24.51 -36.16 -12.00
C ALA A 541 -23.61 -35.90 -10.78
N ILE A 542 -24.09 -36.25 -9.61
CA ILE A 542 -23.38 -36.04 -8.34
C ILE A 542 -22.90 -37.38 -7.83
N PHE A 543 -21.60 -37.51 -7.57
CA PHE A 543 -21.05 -38.60 -6.77
C PHE A 543 -21.04 -38.19 -5.31
N GLU A 544 -21.74 -38.90 -4.47
CA GLU A 544 -21.75 -38.69 -3.02
C GLU A 544 -20.98 -39.85 -2.36
N VAL A 545 -19.90 -39.50 -1.64
CA VAL A 545 -19.01 -40.46 -0.99
C VAL A 545 -19.09 -40.27 0.52
N GLU A 546 -19.44 -41.32 1.26
CA GLU A 546 -19.36 -41.34 2.71
C GLU A 546 -18.19 -42.24 3.12
N TYR A 547 -17.30 -41.71 3.96
CA TYR A 547 -16.08 -42.38 4.34
C TYR A 547 -15.64 -42.04 5.76
N ASP A 548 -14.90 -42.97 6.36
CA ASP A 548 -14.21 -42.77 7.62
C ASP A 548 -12.75 -42.37 7.35
N PHE A 549 -12.30 -41.41 8.12
CA PHE A 549 -10.91 -40.95 8.07
C PHE A 549 -10.32 -40.77 9.46
N LEU A 550 -9.01 -40.89 9.58
CA LEU A 550 -8.32 -40.68 10.84
C LEU A 550 -8.06 -39.21 11.06
N GLY A 551 -8.76 -38.63 12.04
CA GLY A 551 -8.57 -37.25 12.46
C GLY A 551 -7.47 -37.11 13.51
N ASP A 552 -6.88 -35.91 13.56
CA ASP A 552 -5.90 -35.55 14.59
C ASP A 552 -6.59 -35.39 15.97
N GLU A 553 -6.11 -36.12 16.95
CA GLU A 553 -6.64 -36.08 18.33
C GLU A 553 -6.64 -34.68 18.93
N LYS A 554 -5.60 -33.88 18.64
CA LYS A 554 -5.43 -32.52 19.15
C LYS A 554 -5.98 -31.43 18.24
N GLU A 555 -6.68 -31.80 17.17
CA GLU A 555 -7.21 -30.85 16.18
C GLU A 555 -8.06 -29.74 16.81
N ARG A 556 -8.95 -30.13 17.76
CA ARG A 556 -9.83 -29.18 18.47
C ARG A 556 -9.02 -28.13 19.26
N THR A 557 -8.00 -28.57 20.00
CA THR A 557 -7.12 -27.68 20.78
C THR A 557 -6.34 -26.72 19.86
N LYS A 558 -5.73 -27.25 18.80
CA LYS A 558 -5.02 -26.43 17.80
C LYS A 558 -5.96 -25.39 17.17
N LYS A 559 -7.19 -25.80 16.83
CA LYS A 559 -8.19 -24.91 16.22
C LYS A 559 -8.64 -23.80 17.17
N ILE A 560 -8.81 -24.12 18.47
CA ILE A 560 -9.15 -23.12 19.49
C ILE A 560 -8.02 -22.11 19.62
N ILE A 561 -6.77 -22.54 19.78
CA ILE A 561 -5.61 -21.66 19.90
C ILE A 561 -5.47 -20.78 18.65
N LEU A 562 -5.53 -21.38 17.46
CA LEU A 562 -5.42 -20.64 16.21
C LEU A 562 -6.53 -19.59 16.07
N ASN A 563 -7.77 -19.93 16.38
CA ASN A 563 -8.88 -18.98 16.30
C ASN A 563 -8.76 -17.86 17.34
N SER A 564 -8.25 -18.14 18.53
CA SER A 564 -7.96 -17.09 19.52
C SER A 564 -6.92 -16.11 19.01
N ILE A 565 -5.83 -16.60 18.41
CA ILE A 565 -4.79 -15.76 17.81
C ILE A 565 -5.37 -14.92 16.65
N ARG A 566 -6.21 -15.52 15.80
CA ARG A 566 -6.90 -14.82 14.69
C ARG A 566 -7.80 -13.70 15.18
N ILE A 567 -8.57 -13.95 16.24
CA ILE A 567 -9.47 -12.95 16.84
C ILE A 567 -8.64 -11.76 17.36
N ILE A 568 -7.53 -12.02 18.06
CA ILE A 568 -6.64 -10.96 18.55
C ILE A 568 -6.06 -10.16 17.36
N ALA A 569 -5.55 -10.84 16.33
CA ALA A 569 -5.01 -10.19 15.13
C ALA A 569 -6.06 -9.31 14.44
N LEU A 570 -7.27 -9.84 14.26
CA LEU A 570 -8.38 -9.11 13.65
C LEU A 570 -8.79 -7.89 14.48
N ALA A 571 -8.89 -8.06 15.80
CA ALA A 571 -9.23 -6.97 16.72
C ALA A 571 -8.18 -5.85 16.68
N LEU A 572 -6.88 -6.18 16.60
CA LEU A 572 -5.82 -5.21 16.46
C LEU A 572 -5.92 -4.43 15.14
N ILE A 573 -6.12 -5.11 14.02
CA ILE A 573 -6.22 -4.47 12.70
C ILE A 573 -7.46 -3.58 12.63
N ILE A 574 -8.64 -4.12 12.98
CA ILE A 574 -9.90 -3.35 12.97
C ILE A 574 -9.84 -2.19 13.95
N GLY A 575 -9.28 -2.43 15.15
CA GLY A 575 -9.10 -1.37 16.15
C GLY A 575 -8.30 -0.19 15.64
N ASN A 576 -7.21 -0.44 14.91
CA ASN A 576 -6.43 0.61 14.28
C ASN A 576 -7.22 1.41 13.25
N PHE A 577 -7.96 0.74 12.34
CA PHE A 577 -8.79 1.43 11.34
C PHE A 577 -9.91 2.26 11.99
N VAL A 578 -10.61 1.67 12.95
CA VAL A 578 -11.72 2.34 13.65
C VAL A 578 -11.23 3.55 14.44
N LEU A 579 -10.12 3.41 15.19
CA LEU A 579 -9.55 4.53 15.95
C LEU A 579 -9.01 5.63 15.03
N SER A 580 -8.34 5.27 13.94
CA SER A 580 -7.91 6.24 12.93
C SER A 580 -9.10 7.04 12.39
N PHE A 581 -10.17 6.35 12.04
CA PHE A 581 -11.40 7.02 11.56
C PHE A 581 -12.08 7.89 12.63
N ILE A 582 -12.19 7.41 13.88
CA ILE A 582 -12.77 8.18 14.97
C ILE A 582 -11.97 9.46 15.27
N LYS A 583 -10.63 9.36 15.23
CA LYS A 583 -9.74 10.49 15.57
C LYS A 583 -9.64 11.52 14.45
N PHE A 584 -9.59 11.10 13.20
CA PHE A 584 -9.28 11.96 12.06
C PHE A 584 -10.44 12.12 11.06
N GLY A 585 -11.45 11.25 11.13
CA GLY A 585 -12.67 11.35 10.33
C GLY A 585 -12.40 11.42 8.83
N PHE A 586 -13.08 12.34 8.16
CA PHE A 586 -12.98 12.55 6.73
C PHE A 586 -11.65 13.17 6.27
N SER A 587 -10.83 13.72 7.17
CA SER A 587 -9.50 14.22 6.80
C SER A 587 -8.56 13.12 6.27
N LEU A 588 -8.87 11.85 6.56
CA LEU A 588 -8.16 10.69 6.02
C LEU A 588 -8.40 10.45 4.52
N PHE A 589 -9.47 11.00 3.96
CA PHE A 589 -9.81 10.82 2.54
C PHE A 589 -9.13 11.84 1.61
N TRP A 590 -8.38 12.79 2.18
CA TRP A 590 -7.73 13.88 1.44
C TRP A 590 -6.22 13.95 1.69
N ILE A 591 -5.61 12.81 2.06
CA ILE A 591 -4.15 12.70 2.14
C ILE A 591 -3.63 12.76 0.70
N GLN A 592 -3.15 13.94 0.31
CA GLN A 592 -2.54 14.24 -0.99
C GLN A 592 -1.06 13.87 -0.98
#